data_20b6bb5865fac98216495654f84d4efc
#
_entry.id   20b6bb5865fac98216495654f84d4efc
#
_cell.length_a   1.000
_cell.length_b   1.000
_cell.length_c   1.000
_cell.angle_alpha   90.00
_cell.angle_beta   90.00
_cell.angle_gamma   90.00
#
_symmetry.space_group_name_H-M   'P 1'
#
loop_
_entity.id
_entity.type
_entity.pdbx_description
1 polymer ?
#
loop_
_entity_poly.entity_id
_entity_poly.type
_entity_poly.pdbx_seq_one_letter_code
_entity_poly.pdbx_strand_id
1 'polypeptide(L)'
;MNTLKYLQSLSDNPEIQAASAVELLQPGERHDVLLAALSILADNPSPAAHDPLVHVYDYLAANGVRRDAGSHVRSAILNALRPVGRLDDLPLLQRAVETYEFLPPAFSEEAGALRAAALLVLYELEDETTNFHAARLLVDQHNAQMSGEPAVTAVRVLASRGELAALFEYVMQPDEYISPEVSSECLRNLTSLPVSLLPGLITRLYTRANEFEHLGLFEMLIDHESGPQQLHTIKSYLSDPDDLDVYRFVVITALSSHQPELLQLVCDVAEAEGDEHRQRALKEAMQPFTHHDRIAEIVQNLSSS
;
A
#
# COMPACT_ATOMS: atom_id res chain seq x y z
N MET A 1 -33.31 -5.16 19.76
CA MET A 1 -32.67 -5.34 18.44
C MET A 1 -31.17 -5.14 18.68
N ASN A 2 -30.28 -5.99 18.14
CA ASN A 2 -28.84 -5.81 18.35
C ASN A 2 -28.41 -4.55 17.59
N THR A 3 -27.64 -3.64 18.24
CA THR A 3 -27.17 -2.35 17.68
C THR A 3 -26.50 -2.51 16.31
N LEU A 4 -25.70 -3.55 16.12
CA LEU A 4 -25.04 -3.84 14.83
C LEU A 4 -26.06 -4.18 13.73
N LYS A 5 -27.08 -4.99 14.04
CA LYS A 5 -28.17 -5.30 13.09
C LYS A 5 -29.02 -4.07 12.77
N TYR A 6 -29.18 -3.17 13.73
CA TYR A 6 -29.89 -1.91 13.49
C TYR A 6 -29.12 -1.02 12.50
N LEU A 7 -27.80 -0.82 12.72
CA LEU A 7 -26.96 -0.06 11.78
C LEU A 7 -26.98 -0.65 10.36
N GLN A 8 -26.93 -1.98 10.25
CA GLN A 8 -27.02 -2.67 8.95
C GLN A 8 -28.37 -2.45 8.26
N SER A 9 -29.48 -2.38 9.03
CA SER A 9 -30.81 -2.14 8.46
C SER A 9 -31.00 -0.74 7.90
N LEU A 10 -30.08 0.18 8.15
CA LEU A 10 -30.09 1.57 7.65
C LEU A 10 -29.24 1.74 6.38
N SER A 11 -28.69 0.67 5.79
CA SER A 11 -27.80 0.73 4.63
C SER A 11 -28.38 1.48 3.42
N ASP A 12 -29.71 1.47 3.26
CA ASP A 12 -30.40 2.14 2.17
C ASP A 12 -30.53 3.68 2.37
N ASN A 13 -30.14 4.19 3.56
CA ASN A 13 -30.19 5.62 3.86
C ASN A 13 -28.90 6.08 4.55
N PRO A 14 -27.86 6.45 3.78
CA PRO A 14 -26.53 6.78 4.30
C PRO A 14 -26.52 7.93 5.32
N GLU A 15 -27.37 8.94 5.16
CA GLU A 15 -27.46 10.09 6.09
C GLU A 15 -28.00 9.67 7.46
N ILE A 16 -29.06 8.87 7.50
CA ILE A 16 -29.65 8.36 8.75
C ILE A 16 -28.66 7.38 9.40
N GLN A 17 -27.98 6.57 8.59
CA GLN A 17 -26.97 5.63 9.06
C GLN A 17 -25.79 6.37 9.71
N ALA A 18 -25.26 7.42 9.07
CA ALA A 18 -24.20 8.25 9.61
C ALA A 18 -24.62 8.97 10.90
N ALA A 19 -25.83 9.56 10.93
CA ALA A 19 -26.35 10.18 12.14
C ALA A 19 -26.47 9.20 13.32
N SER A 20 -26.98 7.98 13.04
CA SER A 20 -27.05 6.90 14.06
C SER A 20 -25.67 6.43 14.50
N ALA A 21 -24.68 6.41 13.59
CA ALA A 21 -23.29 6.08 13.92
C ALA A 21 -22.67 7.12 14.86
N VAL A 22 -22.93 8.43 14.64
CA VAL A 22 -22.47 9.50 15.53
C VAL A 22 -22.99 9.34 16.96
N GLU A 23 -24.27 8.95 17.12
CA GLU A 23 -24.86 8.74 18.46
C GLU A 23 -24.17 7.62 19.25
N LEU A 24 -23.53 6.66 18.56
CA LEU A 24 -22.81 5.53 19.16
C LEU A 24 -21.37 5.86 19.55
N LEU A 25 -20.85 7.02 19.15
CA LEU A 25 -19.51 7.46 19.52
C LEU A 25 -19.49 7.95 20.97
N GLN A 26 -19.46 7.02 21.92
CA GLN A 26 -19.48 7.30 23.36
C GLN A 26 -18.28 6.68 24.06
N PRO A 27 -17.61 7.40 24.99
CA PRO A 27 -16.58 6.82 25.85
C PRO A 27 -17.08 5.61 26.61
N GLY A 28 -16.39 4.48 26.48
CA GLY A 28 -16.73 3.23 27.16
C GLY A 28 -17.76 2.35 26.42
N GLU A 29 -18.19 2.74 25.21
CA GLU A 29 -18.96 1.85 24.34
C GLU A 29 -18.08 0.64 23.92
N ARG A 30 -18.74 -0.46 23.56
CA ARG A 30 -18.06 -1.69 23.12
C ARG A 30 -17.29 -1.46 21.83
N HIS A 31 -16.10 -2.05 21.73
CA HIS A 31 -15.21 -1.86 20.56
C HIS A 31 -15.85 -2.33 19.25
N ASP A 32 -16.59 -3.43 19.24
CA ASP A 32 -17.27 -3.91 18.02
C ASP A 32 -18.35 -2.92 17.52
N VAL A 33 -19.03 -2.24 18.44
CA VAL A 33 -20.00 -1.19 18.11
C VAL A 33 -19.29 0.07 17.60
N LEU A 34 -18.22 0.49 18.29
CA LEU A 34 -17.41 1.63 17.85
C LEU A 34 -16.81 1.39 16.45
N LEU A 35 -16.20 0.22 16.21
CA LEU A 35 -15.62 -0.10 14.90
C LEU A 35 -16.66 -0.11 13.78
N ALA A 36 -17.87 -0.63 14.04
CA ALA A 36 -18.96 -0.59 13.06
C ALA A 36 -19.43 0.85 12.77
N ALA A 37 -19.56 1.70 13.79
CA ALA A 37 -19.90 3.10 13.62
C ALA A 37 -18.81 3.87 12.86
N LEU A 38 -17.54 3.62 13.19
CA LEU A 38 -16.37 4.23 12.53
C LEU A 38 -16.25 3.83 11.06
N SER A 39 -16.52 2.56 10.72
CA SER A 39 -16.57 2.12 9.32
C SER A 39 -17.63 2.90 8.51
N ILE A 40 -18.82 3.07 9.08
CA ILE A 40 -19.90 3.84 8.45
C ILE A 40 -19.47 5.31 8.24
N LEU A 41 -18.82 5.91 9.22
CA LEU A 41 -18.39 7.30 9.15
C LEU A 41 -17.18 7.52 8.22
N ALA A 42 -16.35 6.51 8.02
CA ALA A 42 -15.28 6.54 7.01
C ALA A 42 -15.87 6.53 5.58
N ASP A 43 -16.92 5.72 5.36
CA ASP A 43 -17.62 5.65 4.07
C ASP A 43 -18.59 6.82 3.83
N ASN A 44 -19.21 7.34 4.91
CA ASN A 44 -20.20 8.41 4.89
C ASN A 44 -19.83 9.51 5.89
N PRO A 45 -18.88 10.39 5.56
CA PRO A 45 -18.39 11.42 6.47
C PRO A 45 -19.47 12.39 6.91
N SER A 46 -19.50 12.72 8.21
CA SER A 46 -20.41 13.70 8.79
C SER A 46 -19.64 14.71 9.63
N PRO A 47 -19.77 16.03 9.36
CA PRO A 47 -19.13 17.06 10.19
C PRO A 47 -19.54 17.00 11.66
N ALA A 48 -20.74 16.46 11.97
CA ALA A 48 -21.21 16.27 13.34
C ALA A 48 -20.42 15.18 14.10
N ALA A 49 -19.67 14.32 13.39
CA ALA A 49 -18.86 13.27 13.99
C ALA A 49 -17.56 13.80 14.62
N HIS A 50 -17.05 14.97 14.20
CA HIS A 50 -15.75 15.49 14.61
C HIS A 50 -15.54 15.48 16.14
N ASP A 51 -16.37 16.23 16.86
CA ASP A 51 -16.19 16.38 18.31
C ASP A 51 -16.39 15.04 19.08
N PRO A 52 -17.39 14.20 18.76
CA PRO A 52 -17.47 12.84 19.28
C PRO A 52 -16.25 11.97 19.00
N LEU A 53 -15.68 12.00 17.78
CA LEU A 53 -14.47 11.25 17.42
C LEU A 53 -13.28 11.66 18.29
N VAL A 54 -13.02 12.95 18.41
CA VAL A 54 -11.94 13.49 19.25
C VAL A 54 -12.15 13.10 20.72
N HIS A 55 -13.36 13.22 21.22
CA HIS A 55 -13.66 12.88 22.62
C HIS A 55 -13.44 11.38 22.92
N VAL A 56 -13.88 10.48 22.05
CA VAL A 56 -13.65 9.02 22.22
C VAL A 56 -12.16 8.70 22.06
N TYR A 57 -11.45 9.35 21.13
CA TYR A 57 -10.01 9.21 20.98
C TYR A 57 -9.25 9.55 22.28
N ASP A 58 -9.51 10.72 22.84
CA ASP A 58 -8.85 11.18 24.07
C ASP A 58 -9.15 10.24 25.26
N TYR A 59 -10.39 9.75 25.37
CA TYR A 59 -10.75 8.76 26.37
C TYR A 59 -9.92 7.48 26.23
N LEU A 60 -9.77 6.95 25.01
CA LEU A 60 -8.99 5.73 24.75
C LEU A 60 -7.49 6.00 24.98
N ALA A 61 -6.96 7.08 24.46
CA ALA A 61 -5.55 7.44 24.52
C ALA A 61 -5.05 7.68 25.94
N ALA A 62 -5.92 8.11 26.87
CA ALA A 62 -5.56 8.30 28.28
C ALA A 62 -5.04 7.00 28.95
N ASN A 63 -5.37 5.81 28.44
CA ASN A 63 -4.80 4.53 28.85
C ASN A 63 -4.88 3.51 27.71
N GLY A 64 -4.13 3.76 26.62
CA GLY A 64 -4.22 3.03 25.35
C GLY A 64 -4.12 1.52 25.53
N VAL A 65 -3.07 1.05 26.15
CA VAL A 65 -2.83 -0.40 26.38
C VAL A 65 -3.99 -1.13 27.09
N ARG A 66 -4.72 -0.44 27.96
CA ARG A 66 -5.86 -1.06 28.69
C ARG A 66 -7.19 -0.86 27.97
N ARG A 67 -7.39 0.29 27.36
CA ARG A 67 -8.68 0.69 26.77
C ARG A 67 -8.81 0.34 25.31
N ASP A 68 -7.68 0.17 24.61
CA ASP A 68 -7.62 -0.11 23.18
C ASP A 68 -6.27 -0.75 22.84
N ALA A 69 -6.01 -1.95 23.40
CA ALA A 69 -4.78 -2.68 23.13
C ALA A 69 -4.60 -2.93 21.63
N GLY A 70 -3.42 -2.60 21.10
CA GLY A 70 -3.14 -2.64 19.67
C GLY A 70 -3.71 -1.48 18.86
N SER A 71 -4.25 -0.45 19.56
CA SER A 71 -4.69 0.84 18.94
C SER A 71 -5.74 0.73 17.82
N HIS A 72 -6.47 -0.37 17.73
CA HIS A 72 -7.41 -0.65 16.64
C HIS A 72 -8.53 0.39 16.53
N VAL A 73 -9.15 0.74 17.67
CA VAL A 73 -10.25 1.73 17.66
C VAL A 73 -9.71 3.14 17.42
N ARG A 74 -8.59 3.52 18.04
CA ARG A 74 -7.94 4.82 17.80
C ARG A 74 -7.53 4.99 16.34
N SER A 75 -6.98 3.96 15.71
CA SER A 75 -6.63 3.99 14.27
C SER A 75 -7.89 4.19 13.42
N ALA A 76 -8.97 3.48 13.71
CA ALA A 76 -10.24 3.63 13.02
C ALA A 76 -10.86 5.03 13.22
N ILE A 77 -10.73 5.61 14.43
CA ILE A 77 -11.16 7.00 14.70
C ILE A 77 -10.39 7.97 13.80
N LEU A 78 -9.06 7.84 13.69
CA LEU A 78 -8.27 8.74 12.84
C LEU A 78 -8.64 8.58 11.36
N ASN A 79 -8.93 7.37 10.89
CA ASN A 79 -9.42 7.16 9.53
C ASN A 79 -10.79 7.84 9.29
N ALA A 80 -11.71 7.79 10.26
CA ALA A 80 -13.00 8.50 10.18
C ALA A 80 -12.84 10.03 10.35
N LEU A 81 -11.76 10.49 11.00
CA LEU A 81 -11.45 11.91 11.20
C LEU A 81 -10.87 12.57 9.92
N ARG A 82 -10.22 11.80 9.02
CA ARG A 82 -9.58 12.33 7.80
C ARG A 82 -10.44 13.37 7.05
N PRO A 83 -11.70 13.05 6.67
CA PRO A 83 -12.52 13.97 5.88
C PRO A 83 -13.13 15.14 6.69
N VAL A 84 -13.05 15.12 8.01
CA VAL A 84 -13.68 16.10 8.90
C VAL A 84 -12.69 16.77 9.88
N GLY A 85 -11.40 16.39 9.82
CA GLY A 85 -10.34 16.91 10.70
C GLY A 85 -10.13 18.42 10.56
N ARG A 86 -9.59 19.01 11.61
CA ARG A 86 -9.37 20.46 11.73
C ARG A 86 -7.93 20.75 12.18
N LEU A 87 -7.46 21.95 11.94
CA LEU A 87 -6.12 22.36 12.41
C LEU A 87 -5.98 22.29 13.95
N ASP A 88 -7.08 22.42 14.68
CA ASP A 88 -7.09 22.27 16.14
C ASP A 88 -6.76 20.84 16.60
N ASP A 89 -6.82 19.85 15.70
CA ASP A 89 -6.49 18.46 15.98
C ASP A 89 -4.98 18.17 15.91
N LEU A 90 -4.17 19.11 15.41
CA LEU A 90 -2.71 18.89 15.24
C LEU A 90 -2.01 18.40 16.51
N PRO A 91 -2.28 18.90 17.72
CA PRO A 91 -1.64 18.38 18.94
C PRO A 91 -1.98 16.92 19.25
N LEU A 92 -3.19 16.47 18.89
CA LEU A 92 -3.60 15.06 18.99
C LEU A 92 -2.85 14.22 17.98
N LEU A 93 -2.79 14.67 16.73
CA LEU A 93 -2.18 13.94 15.60
C LEU A 93 -0.67 13.79 15.78
N GLN A 94 0.02 14.85 16.24
CA GLN A 94 1.44 14.82 16.56
C GLN A 94 1.77 13.80 17.66
N ARG A 95 0.93 13.71 18.70
CA ARG A 95 1.09 12.62 19.70
C ARG A 95 0.80 11.24 19.11
N ALA A 96 -0.22 11.11 18.28
CA ALA A 96 -0.62 9.83 17.69
C ALA A 96 0.47 9.27 16.76
N VAL A 97 1.07 10.11 15.90
CA VAL A 97 2.12 9.69 14.95
C VAL A 97 3.43 9.29 15.66
N GLU A 98 3.58 9.62 16.94
CA GLU A 98 4.73 9.26 17.77
C GLU A 98 4.42 8.17 18.81
N THR A 99 3.21 7.60 18.78
CA THR A 99 2.79 6.58 19.75
C THR A 99 3.39 5.21 19.40
N TYR A 100 4.04 4.58 20.38
CA TYR A 100 4.49 3.19 20.33
C TYR A 100 3.87 2.41 21.49
N GLU A 101 3.33 1.22 21.22
CA GLU A 101 2.72 0.35 22.22
C GLU A 101 3.25 -1.08 22.09
N PHE A 102 4.02 -1.50 23.09
CA PHE A 102 4.58 -2.85 23.16
C PHE A 102 3.69 -3.74 24.00
N LEU A 103 3.10 -4.78 23.40
CA LEU A 103 2.15 -5.65 24.05
C LEU A 103 2.74 -7.04 24.39
N PRO A 104 2.48 -7.56 25.61
CA PRO A 104 2.88 -8.91 25.98
C PRO A 104 2.08 -9.97 25.17
N PRO A 105 2.56 -11.21 24.99
CA PRO A 105 3.77 -11.75 25.65
C PRO A 105 5.07 -11.44 24.90
N ALA A 106 5.03 -11.17 23.59
CA ALA A 106 6.22 -11.00 22.75
C ALA A 106 6.83 -9.59 22.86
N PHE A 107 6.10 -8.63 23.44
CA PHE A 107 6.45 -7.22 23.41
C PHE A 107 6.63 -6.71 22.00
N SER A 108 5.81 -7.22 21.05
CA SER A 108 5.68 -6.66 19.73
C SER A 108 5.08 -5.26 19.78
N GLU A 109 5.51 -4.40 18.88
CA GLU A 109 4.94 -3.07 18.70
C GLU A 109 3.64 -3.18 17.89
N GLU A 110 2.52 -2.66 18.41
CA GLU A 110 1.20 -2.87 17.83
C GLU A 110 0.48 -1.56 17.43
N ALA A 111 1.13 -0.39 17.59
CA ALA A 111 0.54 0.90 17.22
C ALA A 111 0.95 1.40 15.81
N GLY A 112 1.52 0.54 14.96
CA GLY A 112 1.92 0.90 13.60
C GLY A 112 0.79 1.47 12.77
N ALA A 113 -0.40 0.85 12.80
CA ALA A 113 -1.59 1.34 12.11
C ALA A 113 -2.08 2.70 12.64
N LEU A 114 -1.90 2.98 13.94
CA LEU A 114 -2.24 4.29 14.52
C LEU A 114 -1.32 5.38 13.98
N ARG A 115 -0.01 5.12 13.90
CA ARG A 115 0.96 6.06 13.34
C ARG A 115 0.70 6.33 11.87
N ALA A 116 0.38 5.29 11.10
CA ALA A 116 -0.02 5.41 9.69
C ALA A 116 -1.28 6.28 9.52
N ALA A 117 -2.33 6.01 10.29
CA ALA A 117 -3.58 6.78 10.25
C ALA A 117 -3.35 8.25 10.64
N ALA A 118 -2.53 8.52 11.67
CA ALA A 118 -2.18 9.88 12.07
C ALA A 118 -1.44 10.64 10.97
N LEU A 119 -0.47 9.98 10.31
CA LEU A 119 0.27 10.55 9.18
C LEU A 119 -0.67 10.96 8.04
N LEU A 120 -1.68 10.13 7.72
CA LEU A 120 -2.66 10.45 6.68
C LEU A 120 -3.51 11.68 7.04
N VAL A 121 -3.92 11.83 8.31
CA VAL A 121 -4.67 13.05 8.70
C VAL A 121 -3.77 14.29 8.65
N LEU A 122 -2.51 14.21 9.10
CA LEU A 122 -1.54 15.30 8.95
C LEU A 122 -1.33 15.69 7.48
N TYR A 123 -1.30 14.70 6.59
CA TYR A 123 -1.19 14.92 5.14
C TYR A 123 -2.42 15.66 4.58
N GLU A 124 -3.64 15.25 4.94
CA GLU A 124 -4.90 15.89 4.51
C GLU A 124 -5.04 17.32 5.04
N LEU A 125 -4.50 17.59 6.23
CA LEU A 125 -4.47 18.93 6.81
C LEU A 125 -3.33 19.81 6.27
N GLU A 126 -2.52 19.29 5.34
CA GLU A 126 -1.36 19.98 4.75
C GLU A 126 -0.35 20.48 5.81
N ASP A 127 -0.22 19.77 6.94
CA ASP A 127 0.70 20.15 8.01
C ASP A 127 2.15 20.15 7.50
N GLU A 128 2.91 21.20 7.87
CA GLU A 128 4.29 21.38 7.42
C GLU A 128 5.26 20.31 7.94
N THR A 129 4.90 19.60 9.02
CA THR A 129 5.72 18.54 9.60
C THR A 129 5.49 17.18 8.96
N THR A 130 4.50 17.04 8.07
CA THR A 130 4.11 15.76 7.45
C THR A 130 5.29 15.04 6.82
N ASN A 131 6.13 15.73 6.03
CA ASN A 131 7.28 15.10 5.36
C ASN A 131 8.32 14.59 6.36
N PHE A 132 8.52 15.29 7.48
CA PHE A 132 9.45 14.85 8.54
C PHE A 132 8.93 13.60 9.26
N HIS A 133 7.64 13.55 9.58
CA HIS A 133 7.02 12.35 10.14
C HIS A 133 7.03 11.18 9.16
N ALA A 134 6.73 11.42 7.89
CA ALA A 134 6.78 10.40 6.85
C ALA A 134 8.21 9.85 6.67
N ALA A 135 9.24 10.71 6.57
CA ALA A 135 10.63 10.26 6.46
C ALA A 135 11.09 9.44 7.69
N ARG A 136 10.66 9.82 8.91
CA ARG A 136 10.92 9.06 10.13
C ARG A 136 10.23 7.70 10.12
N LEU A 137 8.96 7.64 9.69
CA LEU A 137 8.19 6.39 9.64
C LEU A 137 8.66 5.47 8.52
N LEU A 138 9.21 6.00 7.43
CA LEU A 138 9.81 5.19 6.37
C LEU A 138 10.95 4.29 6.89
N VAL A 139 11.74 4.80 7.82
CA VAL A 139 12.87 4.07 8.43
C VAL A 139 12.54 3.49 9.81
N ASP A 140 11.25 3.39 10.16
CA ASP A 140 10.82 2.82 11.44
C ASP A 140 11.21 1.33 11.50
N GLN A 141 11.86 0.93 12.58
CA GLN A 141 12.25 -0.47 12.81
C GLN A 141 11.10 -1.36 13.27
N HIS A 142 9.95 -0.76 13.61
CA HIS A 142 8.77 -1.44 14.12
C HIS A 142 7.65 -1.46 13.08
N ASN A 143 7.97 -1.95 11.88
CA ASN A 143 6.97 -2.18 10.84
C ASN A 143 6.25 -3.50 11.05
N ALA A 144 4.96 -3.53 10.79
CA ALA A 144 4.18 -4.77 10.78
C ALA A 144 4.67 -5.68 9.66
N GLN A 145 5.10 -6.90 9.99
CA GLN A 145 5.72 -7.85 9.06
C GLN A 145 4.87 -8.15 7.81
N MET A 146 3.53 -8.18 7.95
CA MET A 146 2.65 -8.53 6.82
C MET A 146 2.20 -7.32 6.00
N SER A 147 2.08 -6.15 6.61
CA SER A 147 1.55 -4.96 5.94
C SER A 147 2.60 -3.90 5.63
N GLY A 148 3.76 -3.96 6.26
CA GLY A 148 4.80 -2.95 6.15
C GLY A 148 4.42 -1.60 6.79
N GLU A 149 3.28 -1.53 7.51
CA GLU A 149 2.85 -0.29 8.16
C GLU A 149 3.67 0.00 9.43
N PRO A 150 3.99 1.27 9.72
CA PRO A 150 3.57 2.52 9.06
C PRO A 150 4.40 2.94 7.85
N ALA A 151 5.49 2.24 7.51
CA ALA A 151 6.41 2.68 6.46
C ALA A 151 5.78 2.70 5.06
N VAL A 152 4.90 1.74 4.72
CA VAL A 152 4.18 1.72 3.44
C VAL A 152 3.32 2.98 3.26
N THR A 153 2.59 3.40 4.28
CA THR A 153 1.86 4.68 4.25
C THR A 153 2.80 5.87 4.10
N ALA A 154 3.96 5.84 4.78
CA ALA A 154 4.97 6.89 4.66
C ALA A 154 5.53 7.01 3.24
N VAL A 155 5.79 5.88 2.55
CA VAL A 155 6.19 5.85 1.13
C VAL A 155 5.17 6.60 0.28
N ARG A 156 3.88 6.27 0.41
CA ARG A 156 2.80 6.88 -0.39
C ARG A 156 2.68 8.39 -0.16
N VAL A 157 2.82 8.83 1.09
CA VAL A 157 2.81 10.25 1.44
C VAL A 157 4.01 10.97 0.83
N LEU A 158 5.24 10.43 0.97
CA LEU A 158 6.44 11.01 0.38
C LEU A 158 6.37 11.06 -1.15
N ALA A 159 5.90 10.00 -1.78
CA ALA A 159 5.70 9.93 -3.22
C ALA A 159 4.73 11.01 -3.72
N SER A 160 3.57 11.15 -3.07
CA SER A 160 2.57 12.16 -3.43
C SER A 160 3.08 13.61 -3.26
N ARG A 161 4.09 13.81 -2.41
CA ARG A 161 4.79 15.09 -2.20
C ARG A 161 5.99 15.27 -3.13
N GLY A 162 6.32 14.28 -3.98
CA GLY A 162 7.47 14.32 -4.88
C GLY A 162 8.83 14.10 -4.19
N GLU A 163 8.86 13.59 -2.95
CA GLU A 163 10.07 13.35 -2.17
C GLU A 163 10.78 12.04 -2.58
N LEU A 164 11.03 11.89 -3.89
CA LEU A 164 11.59 10.65 -4.47
C LEU A 164 12.98 10.30 -3.93
N ALA A 165 13.78 11.29 -3.50
CA ALA A 165 15.10 11.05 -2.97
C ALA A 165 15.07 10.18 -1.70
N ALA A 166 14.07 10.37 -0.83
CA ALA A 166 13.92 9.56 0.38
C ALA A 166 13.59 8.10 0.04
N LEU A 167 12.76 7.86 -0.97
CA LEU A 167 12.39 6.52 -1.44
C LEU A 167 13.58 5.81 -2.08
N PHE A 168 14.32 6.52 -2.93
CA PHE A 168 15.53 6.02 -3.58
C PHE A 168 16.61 5.63 -2.54
N GLU A 169 16.87 6.52 -1.59
CA GLU A 169 17.85 6.26 -0.52
C GLU A 169 17.45 5.06 0.35
N TYR A 170 16.13 4.87 0.62
CA TYR A 170 15.68 3.69 1.35
C TYR A 170 16.03 2.39 0.61
N VAL A 171 15.72 2.30 -0.69
CA VAL A 171 16.00 1.11 -1.51
C VAL A 171 17.50 0.85 -1.66
N MET A 172 18.34 1.90 -1.61
CA MET A 172 19.78 1.80 -1.72
C MET A 172 20.51 1.42 -0.41
N GLN A 173 19.79 1.31 0.73
CA GLN A 173 20.37 0.88 2.00
C GLN A 173 20.81 -0.59 1.98
N PRO A 174 21.70 -1.01 2.90
CA PRO A 174 22.02 -2.42 3.12
C PRO A 174 20.79 -3.24 3.49
N ASP A 175 20.75 -4.52 3.06
CA ASP A 175 19.59 -5.41 3.20
C ASP A 175 19.12 -5.60 4.65
N GLU A 176 20.04 -5.48 5.62
CA GLU A 176 19.75 -5.60 7.05
C GLU A 176 18.86 -4.46 7.61
N TYR A 177 18.71 -3.35 6.88
CA TYR A 177 17.96 -2.16 7.31
C TYR A 177 16.66 -1.94 6.54
N ILE A 178 16.34 -2.81 5.60
CA ILE A 178 15.15 -2.66 4.74
C ILE A 178 14.19 -3.82 4.89
N SER A 179 12.88 -3.51 4.75
CA SER A 179 11.84 -4.52 4.55
C SER A 179 11.60 -4.67 3.05
N PRO A 180 11.55 -5.90 2.51
CA PRO A 180 11.26 -6.14 1.09
C PRO A 180 9.93 -5.55 0.64
N GLU A 181 8.89 -5.59 1.48
CA GLU A 181 7.57 -5.04 1.21
C GLU A 181 7.62 -3.51 1.05
N VAL A 182 8.35 -2.83 1.96
CA VAL A 182 8.53 -1.38 1.91
C VAL A 182 9.42 -0.98 0.73
N SER A 183 10.48 -1.75 0.45
CA SER A 183 11.34 -1.56 -0.73
C SER A 183 10.54 -1.67 -2.03
N SER A 184 9.67 -2.68 -2.15
CA SER A 184 8.77 -2.86 -3.28
C SER A 184 7.83 -1.67 -3.46
N GLU A 185 7.23 -1.16 -2.38
CA GLU A 185 6.37 0.02 -2.44
C GLU A 185 7.15 1.28 -2.83
N CYS A 186 8.39 1.45 -2.33
CA CYS A 186 9.27 2.54 -2.78
C CYS A 186 9.51 2.47 -4.28
N LEU A 187 9.86 1.29 -4.80
CA LEU A 187 10.13 1.09 -6.22
C LEU A 187 8.92 1.44 -7.09
N ARG A 188 7.73 0.96 -6.75
CA ARG A 188 6.47 1.30 -7.45
C ARG A 188 6.23 2.80 -7.57
N ASN A 189 6.69 3.57 -6.59
CA ASN A 189 6.52 5.02 -6.55
C ASN A 189 7.71 5.80 -7.14
N LEU A 190 8.71 5.13 -7.73
CA LEU A 190 9.88 5.74 -8.38
C LEU A 190 9.74 5.84 -9.92
N THR A 191 8.52 5.86 -10.45
CA THR A 191 8.25 5.89 -11.90
C THR A 191 8.77 7.15 -12.60
N SER A 192 9.04 8.24 -11.87
CA SER A 192 9.67 9.46 -12.38
C SER A 192 11.15 9.60 -11.99
N LEU A 193 11.80 8.51 -11.55
CA LEU A 193 13.23 8.51 -11.22
C LEU A 193 14.06 8.88 -12.46
N PRO A 194 15.09 9.77 -12.36
CA PRO A 194 15.97 10.05 -13.48
C PRO A 194 16.58 8.79 -14.09
N VAL A 195 16.43 8.61 -15.41
CA VAL A 195 16.90 7.41 -16.16
C VAL A 195 18.37 7.09 -15.88
N SER A 196 19.20 8.12 -15.63
CA SER A 196 20.62 7.96 -15.30
C SER A 196 20.89 7.20 -13.99
N LEU A 197 19.92 7.10 -13.10
CA LEU A 197 20.04 6.38 -11.82
C LEU A 197 19.62 4.89 -11.94
N LEU A 198 18.84 4.54 -12.97
CA LEU A 198 18.33 3.18 -13.16
C LEU A 198 19.41 2.09 -13.23
N PRO A 199 20.55 2.26 -13.94
CA PRO A 199 21.55 1.20 -14.00
C PRO A 199 22.12 0.82 -12.64
N GLY A 200 22.36 1.80 -11.75
CA GLY A 200 22.85 1.56 -10.39
C GLY A 200 21.80 0.85 -9.52
N LEU A 201 20.55 1.28 -9.61
CA LEU A 201 19.43 0.68 -8.91
C LEU A 201 19.20 -0.78 -9.34
N ILE A 202 19.15 -1.03 -10.64
CA ILE A 202 18.98 -2.39 -11.18
C ILE A 202 20.12 -3.30 -10.70
N THR A 203 21.37 -2.88 -10.85
CA THR A 203 22.51 -3.68 -10.40
C THR A 203 22.40 -4.04 -8.92
N ARG A 204 21.96 -3.11 -8.08
CA ARG A 204 21.76 -3.33 -6.65
C ARG A 204 20.68 -4.38 -6.37
N LEU A 205 19.55 -4.29 -7.05
CA LEU A 205 18.37 -5.15 -6.82
C LEU A 205 18.57 -6.56 -7.36
N TYR A 206 19.20 -6.74 -8.52
CA TYR A 206 19.50 -8.07 -9.04
C TYR A 206 20.39 -8.91 -8.14
N THR A 207 21.20 -8.29 -7.29
CA THR A 207 22.05 -9.02 -6.32
C THR A 207 21.28 -9.50 -5.08
N ARG A 208 20.09 -8.93 -4.82
CA ARG A 208 19.27 -9.29 -3.64
C ARG A 208 18.37 -10.49 -3.87
N ALA A 209 17.96 -10.75 -5.12
CA ALA A 209 17.09 -11.88 -5.53
C ALA A 209 15.83 -12.04 -4.65
N ASN A 210 15.15 -10.92 -4.33
CA ASN A 210 13.93 -10.91 -3.53
C ASN A 210 12.71 -10.72 -4.41
N GLU A 211 11.72 -11.60 -4.29
CA GLU A 211 10.48 -11.61 -5.08
C GLU A 211 9.73 -10.26 -5.02
N PHE A 212 9.51 -9.71 -3.82
CA PHE A 212 8.78 -8.43 -3.64
C PHE A 212 9.50 -7.28 -4.33
N GLU A 213 10.82 -7.21 -4.21
CA GLU A 213 11.61 -6.16 -4.85
C GLU A 213 11.63 -6.30 -6.37
N HIS A 214 11.65 -7.53 -6.90
CA HIS A 214 11.52 -7.77 -8.34
C HIS A 214 10.16 -7.29 -8.87
N LEU A 215 9.05 -7.59 -8.15
CA LEU A 215 7.72 -7.08 -8.53
C LEU A 215 7.73 -5.54 -8.62
N GLY A 216 8.20 -4.85 -7.59
CA GLY A 216 8.27 -3.38 -7.58
C GLY A 216 9.19 -2.81 -8.64
N LEU A 217 10.36 -3.45 -8.90
CA LEU A 217 11.32 -3.03 -9.92
C LEU A 217 10.70 -3.11 -11.33
N PHE A 218 10.11 -4.25 -11.69
CA PHE A 218 9.56 -4.42 -13.03
C PHE A 218 8.35 -3.52 -13.27
N GLU A 219 7.49 -3.33 -12.26
CA GLU A 219 6.39 -2.38 -12.32
C GLU A 219 6.90 -0.95 -12.57
N MET A 220 7.92 -0.50 -11.81
CA MET A 220 8.55 0.79 -12.04
C MET A 220 9.15 0.94 -13.45
N LEU A 221 9.86 -0.08 -13.96
CA LEU A 221 10.49 -0.03 -15.27
C LEU A 221 9.45 0.01 -16.41
N ILE A 222 8.33 -0.67 -16.24
CA ILE A 222 7.22 -0.72 -17.18
C ILE A 222 6.45 0.60 -17.19
N ASP A 223 6.11 1.13 -15.99
CA ASP A 223 5.25 2.31 -15.84
C ASP A 223 6.03 3.64 -15.73
N HIS A 224 7.31 3.64 -16.11
CA HIS A 224 8.14 4.83 -16.03
C HIS A 224 7.57 5.97 -16.87
N GLU A 225 7.52 7.19 -16.31
CA GLU A 225 6.92 8.38 -16.98
C GLU A 225 7.54 8.72 -18.34
N SER A 226 8.80 8.37 -18.57
CA SER A 226 9.49 8.55 -19.85
C SER A 226 9.26 7.39 -20.85
N GLY A 227 8.29 6.52 -20.58
CA GLY A 227 8.05 5.28 -21.31
C GLY A 227 8.81 4.09 -20.73
N PRO A 228 8.63 2.86 -21.27
CA PRO A 228 9.25 1.66 -20.73
C PRO A 228 10.77 1.78 -20.75
N GLN A 229 11.40 1.57 -19.60
CA GLN A 229 12.83 1.73 -19.45
C GLN A 229 13.54 0.39 -19.38
N GLN A 230 14.81 0.37 -19.80
CA GLN A 230 15.65 -0.82 -19.68
C GLN A 230 15.00 -2.08 -20.26
N LEU A 231 14.40 -2.01 -21.47
CA LEU A 231 13.73 -3.15 -22.14
C LEU A 231 14.61 -4.40 -22.23
N HIS A 232 15.95 -4.23 -22.33
CA HIS A 232 16.89 -5.34 -22.32
C HIS A 232 16.88 -6.09 -20.99
N THR A 233 16.69 -5.39 -19.87
CA THR A 233 16.60 -5.98 -18.52
C THR A 233 15.32 -6.79 -18.38
N ILE A 234 14.18 -6.23 -18.82
CA ILE A 234 12.89 -6.91 -18.83
C ILE A 234 12.97 -8.16 -19.72
N LYS A 235 13.56 -8.02 -20.93
CA LYS A 235 13.76 -9.15 -21.85
C LYS A 235 14.65 -10.24 -21.24
N SER A 236 15.76 -9.86 -20.60
CA SER A 236 16.68 -10.81 -19.96
C SER A 236 15.97 -11.62 -18.89
N TYR A 237 15.19 -10.97 -18.04
CA TYR A 237 14.39 -11.64 -17.01
C TYR A 237 13.32 -12.56 -17.61
N LEU A 238 12.55 -12.10 -18.59
CA LEU A 238 11.52 -12.91 -19.26
C LEU A 238 12.11 -14.10 -20.02
N SER A 239 13.37 -14.04 -20.45
CA SER A 239 14.04 -15.15 -21.15
C SER A 239 14.57 -16.23 -20.20
N ASP A 240 14.88 -15.88 -18.95
CA ASP A 240 15.39 -16.81 -17.92
C ASP A 240 14.93 -16.39 -16.52
N PRO A 241 13.61 -16.54 -16.22
CA PRO A 241 13.05 -16.16 -14.93
C PRO A 241 13.44 -17.16 -13.86
N ASP A 242 13.77 -16.67 -12.68
CA ASP A 242 14.06 -17.44 -11.47
C ASP A 242 12.81 -17.77 -10.66
N ASP A 243 11.71 -17.03 -10.87
CA ASP A 243 10.41 -17.22 -10.21
C ASP A 243 9.25 -17.12 -11.21
N LEU A 244 8.37 -18.15 -11.23
CA LEU A 244 7.26 -18.19 -12.19
C LEU A 244 6.09 -17.29 -11.81
N ASP A 245 5.92 -16.92 -10.55
CA ASP A 245 4.85 -16.00 -10.13
C ASP A 245 5.22 -14.56 -10.45
N VAL A 246 6.47 -14.18 -10.21
CA VAL A 246 7.03 -12.90 -10.70
C VAL A 246 6.98 -12.85 -12.23
N TYR A 247 7.33 -13.94 -12.90
CA TYR A 247 7.25 -14.03 -14.37
C TYR A 247 5.85 -13.74 -14.91
N ARG A 248 4.82 -14.42 -14.37
CA ARG A 248 3.41 -14.16 -14.74
C ARG A 248 3.03 -12.71 -14.50
N PHE A 249 3.44 -12.17 -13.34
CA PHE A 249 3.16 -10.78 -12.99
C PHE A 249 3.77 -9.81 -14.00
N VAL A 250 5.04 -9.97 -14.36
CA VAL A 250 5.73 -9.09 -15.33
C VAL A 250 5.06 -9.15 -16.70
N VAL A 251 4.67 -10.35 -17.16
CA VAL A 251 3.94 -10.53 -18.42
C VAL A 251 2.59 -9.80 -18.38
N ILE A 252 1.81 -9.99 -17.32
CA ILE A 252 0.49 -9.34 -17.15
C ILE A 252 0.64 -7.83 -17.10
N THR A 253 1.59 -7.31 -16.32
CA THR A 253 1.83 -5.86 -16.18
C THR A 253 2.27 -5.25 -17.51
N ALA A 254 3.20 -5.91 -18.23
CA ALA A 254 3.65 -5.47 -19.53
C ALA A 254 2.51 -5.39 -20.57
N LEU A 255 1.63 -6.39 -20.60
CA LEU A 255 0.47 -6.39 -21.50
C LEU A 255 -0.61 -5.39 -21.07
N SER A 256 -0.81 -5.19 -19.76
CA SER A 256 -1.77 -4.23 -19.21
C SER A 256 -1.36 -2.78 -19.42
N SER A 257 -0.08 -2.50 -19.61
CA SER A 257 0.44 -1.14 -19.86
C SER A 257 0.01 -0.59 -21.22
N HIS A 258 -0.49 -1.44 -22.14
CA HIS A 258 -0.87 -1.09 -23.52
C HIS A 258 0.26 -0.45 -24.36
N GLN A 259 1.53 -0.65 -23.96
CA GLN A 259 2.68 -0.10 -24.67
C GLN A 259 3.11 -1.04 -25.80
N PRO A 260 3.21 -0.57 -27.07
CA PRO A 260 3.48 -1.42 -28.22
C PRO A 260 4.81 -2.18 -28.11
N GLU A 261 5.84 -1.54 -27.55
CA GLU A 261 7.19 -2.10 -27.38
C GLU A 261 7.17 -3.29 -26.40
N LEU A 262 6.40 -3.20 -25.32
CA LEU A 262 6.26 -4.27 -24.35
C LEU A 262 5.40 -5.42 -24.87
N LEU A 263 4.31 -5.11 -25.60
CA LEU A 263 3.50 -6.13 -26.26
C LEU A 263 4.36 -6.92 -27.26
N GLN A 264 5.17 -6.21 -28.09
CA GLN A 264 6.09 -6.86 -29.04
C GLN A 264 7.10 -7.74 -28.29
N LEU A 265 7.72 -7.22 -27.22
CA LEU A 265 8.69 -7.93 -26.39
C LEU A 265 8.12 -9.24 -25.82
N VAL A 266 6.93 -9.18 -25.21
CA VAL A 266 6.26 -10.35 -24.64
C VAL A 266 5.93 -11.38 -25.73
N CYS A 267 5.43 -10.96 -26.89
CA CYS A 267 5.17 -11.84 -28.02
C CYS A 267 6.44 -12.53 -28.51
N ASP A 268 7.55 -11.79 -28.67
CA ASP A 268 8.82 -12.34 -29.14
C ASP A 268 9.41 -13.37 -28.16
N VAL A 269 9.27 -13.13 -26.85
CA VAL A 269 9.67 -14.09 -25.80
C VAL A 269 8.78 -15.34 -25.87
N ALA A 270 7.46 -15.18 -25.99
CA ALA A 270 6.52 -16.28 -26.03
C ALA A 270 6.69 -17.19 -27.26
N GLU A 271 7.01 -16.60 -28.42
CA GLU A 271 7.29 -17.35 -29.66
C GLU A 271 8.62 -18.12 -29.61
N ALA A 272 9.58 -17.66 -28.79
CA ALA A 272 10.89 -18.29 -28.63
C ALA A 272 10.96 -19.29 -27.46
N GLU A 273 9.93 -19.38 -26.61
CA GLU A 273 9.96 -20.16 -25.38
C GLU A 273 9.89 -21.68 -25.67
N GLY A 274 10.86 -22.43 -25.15
CA GLY A 274 10.98 -23.87 -25.32
C GLY A 274 10.69 -24.68 -24.05
N ASP A 275 10.62 -24.06 -22.87
CA ASP A 275 10.36 -24.76 -21.61
C ASP A 275 8.86 -24.94 -21.36
N GLU A 276 8.41 -26.17 -21.10
CA GLU A 276 6.98 -26.48 -20.91
C GLU A 276 6.32 -25.74 -19.70
N HIS A 277 7.08 -25.51 -18.61
CA HIS A 277 6.55 -24.84 -17.43
C HIS A 277 6.37 -23.35 -17.70
N ARG A 278 7.34 -22.73 -18.38
CA ARG A 278 7.28 -21.32 -18.77
C ARG A 278 6.23 -21.10 -19.86
N GLN A 279 6.08 -22.01 -20.83
CA GLN A 279 4.99 -21.97 -21.81
C GLN A 279 3.62 -21.98 -21.15
N ARG A 280 3.43 -22.81 -20.12
CA ARG A 280 2.17 -22.83 -19.35
C ARG A 280 1.93 -21.51 -18.61
N ALA A 281 2.96 -20.98 -17.96
CA ALA A 281 2.88 -19.71 -17.25
C ALA A 281 2.55 -18.54 -18.21
N LEU A 282 3.19 -18.50 -19.40
CA LEU A 282 2.88 -17.52 -20.45
C LEU A 282 1.42 -17.65 -20.92
N LYS A 283 0.97 -18.85 -21.21
CA LYS A 283 -0.40 -19.10 -21.64
C LYS A 283 -1.41 -18.58 -20.61
N GLU A 284 -1.21 -18.91 -19.33
CA GLU A 284 -2.07 -18.44 -18.24
C GLU A 284 -2.08 -16.91 -18.14
N ALA A 285 -0.89 -16.27 -18.20
CA ALA A 285 -0.74 -14.83 -18.12
C ALA A 285 -1.31 -14.07 -19.33
N MET A 286 -1.18 -14.65 -20.53
CA MET A 286 -1.64 -14.05 -21.79
C MET A 286 -3.13 -14.28 -22.08
N GLN A 287 -3.77 -15.27 -21.44
CA GLN A 287 -5.18 -15.62 -21.68
C GLN A 287 -6.18 -14.46 -21.58
N PRO A 288 -6.07 -13.52 -20.63
CA PRO A 288 -6.99 -12.36 -20.55
C PRO A 288 -6.87 -11.39 -21.73
N PHE A 289 -5.75 -11.43 -22.49
CA PHE A 289 -5.42 -10.49 -23.56
C PHE A 289 -5.67 -11.05 -24.97
N THR A 290 -6.37 -12.19 -25.12
CA THR A 290 -6.69 -12.83 -26.40
C THR A 290 -7.61 -12.03 -27.32
N HIS A 291 -8.06 -10.86 -26.91
CA HIS A 291 -8.70 -9.89 -27.78
C HIS A 291 -7.71 -9.24 -28.79
N HIS A 292 -6.39 -9.36 -28.58
CA HIS A 292 -5.36 -9.03 -29.55
C HIS A 292 -5.06 -10.25 -30.43
N ASP A 293 -5.19 -10.13 -31.77
CA ASP A 293 -5.06 -11.24 -32.73
C ASP A 293 -3.74 -12.00 -32.58
N ARG A 294 -2.60 -11.29 -32.46
CA ARG A 294 -1.30 -11.95 -32.28
C ARG A 294 -1.20 -12.75 -30.99
N ILE A 295 -1.73 -12.21 -29.89
CA ILE A 295 -1.74 -12.94 -28.60
C ILE A 295 -2.62 -14.18 -28.69
N ALA A 296 -3.78 -14.08 -29.35
CA ALA A 296 -4.68 -15.22 -29.55
C ALA A 296 -3.99 -16.35 -30.33
N GLU A 297 -3.23 -16.04 -31.38
CA GLU A 297 -2.45 -17.00 -32.18
C GLU A 297 -1.36 -17.69 -31.33
N ILE A 298 -0.59 -16.90 -30.56
CA ILE A 298 0.45 -17.43 -29.66
C ILE A 298 -0.15 -18.38 -28.61
N VAL A 299 -1.24 -17.97 -27.93
CA VAL A 299 -1.91 -18.80 -26.91
C VAL A 299 -2.43 -20.10 -27.48
N GLN A 300 -2.92 -20.13 -28.74
CA GLN A 300 -3.33 -21.34 -29.44
C GLN A 300 -2.13 -22.26 -29.73
N ASN A 301 -1.00 -21.69 -30.16
CA ASN A 301 0.22 -22.47 -30.47
C ASN A 301 0.82 -23.08 -29.20
N LEU A 302 0.89 -22.35 -28.07
CA LEU A 302 1.31 -22.84 -26.77
C LEU A 302 0.39 -23.96 -26.20
N SER A 303 -0.79 -24.17 -26.80
CA SER A 303 -1.74 -25.23 -26.41
C SER A 303 -1.53 -26.52 -27.16
N SER A 304 -0.78 -26.48 -28.26
CA SER A 304 -0.59 -27.57 -29.19
C SER A 304 0.75 -28.30 -29.00
N SER A 305 1.61 -27.74 -28.14
CA SER A 305 2.91 -28.28 -27.76
C SER A 305 2.82 -29.06 -26.45
#